data_ffdc477a3930c10eb3b84eaac4307fe3
#
_entry.id   ffdc477a3930c10eb3b84eaac4307fe3
#
_cell.length_a   1.000
_cell.length_b   1.000
_cell.length_c   1.000
_cell.angle_alpha   90.00
_cell.angle_beta   90.00
_cell.angle_gamma   90.00
#
_symmetry.space_group_name_H-M   'P 1'
#
loop_
_entity.id
_entity.type
_entity.pdbx_description
1 polymer ?
#
loop_
_entity_poly.entity_id
_entity_poly.type
_entity_poly.pdbx_seq_one_letter_code
_entity_poly.pdbx_strand_id
1 'polypeptide(L)'
;MIEQLKERVNADAGLVRRGRFLSTNFLLEVGSTQWLINIVEGQVSSVTRGPFVMPSWSFALRAPQQEWARFWQADPQPGSHDLMALIKRRVLKAEGNLQIFMANLRYFKESLAKLRVGVAA
;
A
#
# COMPACT_ATOMS: atom_id res chain seq x y z
N MET A 1 -6.55 -10.35 -5.48
CA MET A 1 -6.76 -9.49 -4.31
C MET A 1 -6.12 -8.12 -4.46
N ILE A 2 -4.80 -8.05 -4.71
CA ILE A 2 -4.11 -6.75 -4.89
C ILE A 2 -4.65 -6.01 -6.11
N GLU A 3 -5.09 -6.72 -7.13
CA GLU A 3 -5.67 -6.13 -8.34
C GLU A 3 -6.92 -5.30 -8.04
N GLN A 4 -7.59 -5.55 -6.93
CA GLN A 4 -8.79 -4.81 -6.53
C GLN A 4 -8.46 -3.43 -5.95
N LEU A 5 -7.17 -3.16 -5.69
CA LEU A 5 -6.75 -1.91 -5.08
C LEU A 5 -7.19 -0.70 -5.90
N LYS A 6 -7.05 -0.77 -7.21
CA LYS A 6 -7.44 0.33 -8.10
C LYS A 6 -8.91 0.71 -7.93
N GLU A 7 -9.81 -0.28 -8.00
CA GLU A 7 -11.24 -0.01 -7.85
C GLU A 7 -11.59 0.52 -6.48
N ARG A 8 -11.05 -0.11 -5.43
CA ARG A 8 -11.41 0.23 -4.06
C ARG A 8 -10.92 1.60 -3.64
N VAL A 9 -9.70 1.97 -4.02
CA VAL A 9 -9.15 3.30 -3.71
C VAL A 9 -9.90 4.36 -4.51
N ASN A 10 -10.09 4.14 -5.81
CA ASN A 10 -10.70 5.14 -6.68
C ASN A 10 -12.19 5.34 -6.39
N ALA A 11 -12.85 4.39 -5.75
CA ALA A 11 -14.23 4.51 -5.33
C ALA A 11 -14.40 5.41 -4.09
N ASP A 12 -13.32 5.66 -3.34
CA ASP A 12 -13.36 6.51 -2.16
C ASP A 12 -12.96 7.94 -2.52
N ALA A 13 -13.95 8.79 -2.79
CA ALA A 13 -13.72 10.16 -3.20
C ALA A 13 -12.96 10.98 -2.16
N GLY A 14 -13.18 10.72 -0.87
CA GLY A 14 -12.47 11.41 0.21
C GLY A 14 -10.99 11.07 0.22
N LEU A 15 -10.66 9.80 0.01
CA LEU A 15 -9.29 9.33 -0.05
C LEU A 15 -8.57 9.90 -1.27
N VAL A 16 -9.20 9.89 -2.43
CA VAL A 16 -8.65 10.47 -3.66
C VAL A 16 -8.38 11.96 -3.47
N ARG A 17 -9.30 12.67 -2.82
CA ARG A 17 -9.14 14.10 -2.54
C ARG A 17 -7.93 14.35 -1.64
N ARG A 18 -7.71 13.53 -0.64
CA ARG A 18 -6.54 13.67 0.24
C ARG A 18 -5.24 13.52 -0.53
N GLY A 19 -5.20 12.64 -1.50
CA GLY A 19 -4.02 12.39 -2.31
C GLY A 19 -3.94 13.20 -3.60
N ARG A 20 -4.80 14.19 -3.81
CA ARG A 20 -4.94 14.90 -5.11
C ARG A 20 -3.65 15.52 -5.62
N PHE A 21 -2.71 15.83 -4.73
CA PHE A 21 -1.41 16.38 -5.13
C PHE A 21 -0.30 15.33 -5.17
N LEU A 22 -0.65 14.05 -4.94
CA LEU A 22 0.31 12.96 -4.91
C LEU A 22 0.30 12.22 -6.24
N SER A 23 1.46 12.18 -6.89
CA SER A 23 1.71 11.36 -8.05
C SER A 23 3.05 10.67 -7.86
N THR A 24 3.03 9.35 -7.74
CA THR A 24 4.23 8.56 -7.48
C THR A 24 3.99 7.10 -7.85
N ASN A 25 5.04 6.31 -7.77
CA ASN A 25 4.90 4.87 -7.88
C ASN A 25 5.65 4.20 -6.73
N PHE A 26 5.18 3.04 -6.32
CA PHE A 26 5.87 2.29 -5.29
C PHE A 26 5.75 0.79 -5.53
N LEU A 27 6.71 0.06 -4.97
CA LEU A 27 6.72 -1.40 -5.02
C LEU A 27 6.09 -1.94 -3.74
N LEU A 28 5.13 -2.84 -3.88
CA LEU A 28 4.54 -3.58 -2.76
C LEU A 28 4.98 -5.03 -2.87
N GLU A 29 5.76 -5.50 -1.91
CA GLU A 29 6.20 -6.89 -1.88
C GLU A 29 5.47 -7.65 -0.79
N VAL A 30 4.72 -8.66 -1.21
CA VAL A 30 3.94 -9.53 -0.32
C VAL A 30 4.59 -10.90 -0.39
N GLY A 31 5.40 -11.23 0.61
CA GLY A 31 6.22 -12.44 0.57
C GLY A 31 7.18 -12.41 -0.62
N SER A 32 7.01 -13.33 -1.55
CA SER A 32 7.84 -13.41 -2.76
C SER A 32 7.21 -12.74 -3.98
N THR A 33 5.99 -12.21 -3.85
CA THR A 33 5.26 -11.60 -4.97
C THR A 33 5.45 -10.09 -4.94
N GLN A 34 5.79 -9.50 -6.08
CA GLN A 34 6.00 -8.06 -6.21
C GLN A 34 4.90 -7.43 -7.05
N TRP A 35 4.47 -6.24 -6.64
CA TRP A 35 3.45 -5.45 -7.32
C TRP A 35 3.97 -4.03 -7.48
N LEU A 36 3.84 -3.47 -8.67
CA LEU A 36 4.17 -2.08 -8.93
C LEU A 36 2.87 -1.29 -9.03
N ILE A 37 2.72 -0.29 -8.15
CA ILE A 37 1.51 0.50 -8.03
C ILE A 37 1.80 1.93 -8.42
N ASN A 38 1.07 2.45 -9.39
CA ASN A 38 1.19 3.84 -9.84
C ASN A 38 0.03 4.66 -9.32
N ILE A 39 0.36 5.81 -8.73
CA ILE A 39 -0.61 6.78 -8.21
C ILE A 39 -0.50 8.04 -9.06
N VAL A 40 -1.64 8.54 -9.54
CA VAL A 40 -1.72 9.81 -10.27
C VAL A 40 -2.83 10.65 -9.66
N GLU A 41 -2.46 11.78 -9.08
CA GLU A 41 -3.38 12.71 -8.42
C GLU A 41 -4.31 12.01 -7.42
N GLY A 42 -3.75 11.10 -6.62
CA GLY A 42 -4.47 10.37 -5.58
C GLY A 42 -5.27 9.18 -6.06
N GLN A 43 -5.31 8.92 -7.37
CA GLN A 43 -5.97 7.75 -7.93
C GLN A 43 -4.94 6.67 -8.25
N VAL A 44 -5.31 5.42 -8.03
CA VAL A 44 -4.49 4.30 -8.48
C VAL A 44 -4.69 4.16 -9.99
N SER A 45 -3.65 4.46 -10.76
CA SER A 45 -3.73 4.39 -12.23
C SER A 45 -3.46 2.98 -12.74
N SER A 46 -2.56 2.25 -12.09
CA SER A 46 -2.27 0.87 -12.48
C SER A 46 -1.71 0.06 -11.32
N VAL A 47 -1.97 -1.25 -11.37
CA VAL A 47 -1.41 -2.25 -10.46
C VAL A 47 -0.87 -3.36 -11.33
N THR A 48 0.45 -3.55 -11.34
CA THR A 48 1.11 -4.52 -12.21
C THR A 48 1.85 -5.55 -11.38
N ARG A 49 1.56 -6.83 -11.63
CA ARG A 49 2.24 -7.92 -10.93
C ARG A 49 3.58 -8.22 -11.59
N GLY A 50 4.62 -8.44 -10.75
CA GLY A 50 5.92 -8.92 -11.20
C GLY A 50 5.91 -10.38 -11.62
N PRO A 51 7.08 -10.95 -11.88
CA PRO A 51 8.42 -10.41 -11.58
C PRO A 51 8.84 -9.26 -12.52
N PHE A 52 9.74 -8.42 -12.02
CA PHE A 52 10.25 -7.28 -12.76
C PHE A 52 11.75 -7.41 -12.96
N VAL A 53 12.23 -6.88 -14.09
CA VAL A 53 13.64 -6.71 -14.34
C VAL A 53 13.95 -5.23 -14.16
N MET A 54 14.70 -4.89 -13.11
CA MET A 54 15.09 -3.51 -12.79
C MET A 54 13.93 -2.52 -12.78
N PRO A 55 12.89 -2.76 -11.97
CA PRO A 55 11.75 -1.84 -11.94
C PRO A 55 12.15 -0.49 -11.35
N SER A 56 11.51 0.57 -11.83
CA SER A 56 11.70 1.92 -11.31
C SER A 56 10.56 2.25 -10.35
N TRP A 57 10.90 2.61 -9.11
CA TRP A 57 9.92 2.99 -8.10
C TRP A 57 10.51 4.04 -7.15
N SER A 58 9.63 4.84 -6.55
CA SER A 58 10.05 5.89 -5.61
C SER A 58 10.40 5.28 -4.25
N PHE A 59 9.58 4.36 -3.76
CA PHE A 59 9.86 3.63 -2.52
C PHE A 59 9.27 2.23 -2.62
N ALA A 60 9.67 1.37 -1.69
CA ALA A 60 9.20 -0.01 -1.63
C ALA A 60 8.76 -0.36 -0.22
N LEU A 61 7.66 -1.10 -0.11
CA LEU A 61 7.16 -1.65 1.14
C LEU A 61 7.21 -3.17 1.04
N ARG A 62 8.02 -3.79 1.90
CA ARG A 62 8.29 -5.23 1.85
C ARG A 62 7.96 -5.87 3.19
N ALA A 63 7.17 -6.93 3.17
CA ALA A 63 6.85 -7.71 4.37
C ALA A 63 6.50 -9.15 3.99
N PRO A 64 6.62 -10.10 4.94
CA PRO A 64 6.15 -11.45 4.71
C PRO A 64 4.66 -11.48 4.46
N GLN A 65 4.22 -12.46 3.69
CA GLN A 65 2.81 -12.61 3.35
C GLN A 65 1.91 -12.67 4.58
N GLN A 66 2.33 -13.36 5.64
CA GLN A 66 1.55 -13.50 6.86
C GLN A 66 1.33 -12.17 7.58
N GLU A 67 2.31 -11.26 7.51
CA GLU A 67 2.17 -9.94 8.13
C GLU A 67 1.18 -9.07 7.37
N TRP A 68 1.21 -9.12 6.04
CA TRP A 68 0.20 -8.46 5.22
C TRP A 68 -1.18 -9.05 5.46
N ALA A 69 -1.28 -10.39 5.59
CA ALA A 69 -2.55 -11.05 5.87
C ALA A 69 -3.16 -10.57 7.19
N ARG A 70 -2.33 -10.36 8.22
CA ARG A 70 -2.79 -9.81 9.50
C ARG A 70 -3.25 -8.36 9.36
N PHE A 71 -2.52 -7.56 8.59
CA PHE A 71 -2.90 -6.17 8.31
C PHE A 71 -4.25 -6.08 7.58
N TRP A 72 -4.51 -7.05 6.70
CA TRP A 72 -5.75 -7.08 5.90
C TRP A 72 -6.91 -7.82 6.54
N GLN A 73 -6.79 -8.25 7.78
CA GLN A 73 -7.94 -8.79 8.51
C GLN A 73 -9.01 -7.72 8.70
N ALA A 74 -10.27 -8.13 8.81
CA ALA A 74 -11.39 -7.20 9.02
C ALA A 74 -11.19 -6.37 10.28
N ASP A 75 -10.66 -6.99 11.35
CA ASP A 75 -10.39 -6.34 12.62
C ASP A 75 -8.95 -6.66 13.04
N PRO A 76 -7.95 -5.94 12.50
CA PRO A 76 -6.55 -6.25 12.81
C PRO A 76 -6.24 -6.01 14.27
N GLN A 77 -5.41 -6.88 14.83
CA GLN A 77 -4.97 -6.74 16.21
C GLN A 77 -3.96 -5.59 16.37
N PRO A 78 -3.81 -5.04 17.59
CA PRO A 78 -2.77 -4.06 17.86
C PRO A 78 -1.40 -4.58 17.42
N GLY A 79 -0.64 -3.73 16.74
CA GLY A 79 0.63 -4.12 16.15
C GLY A 79 0.54 -4.59 14.71
N SER A 80 -0.67 -4.87 14.21
CA SER A 80 -0.88 -5.26 12.80
C SER A 80 -1.90 -4.37 12.10
N HIS A 81 -2.41 -3.33 12.76
CA HIS A 81 -3.48 -2.47 12.26
C HIS A 81 -2.98 -1.28 11.45
N ASP A 82 -1.69 -0.96 11.51
CA ASP A 82 -1.10 0.26 11.00
C ASP A 82 0.27 -0.03 10.41
N LEU A 83 0.61 0.65 9.31
CA LEU A 83 1.91 0.51 8.68
C LEU A 83 3.06 0.86 9.62
N MET A 84 2.91 1.93 10.41
CA MET A 84 3.94 2.32 11.38
C MET A 84 4.12 1.27 12.47
N ALA A 85 3.05 0.63 12.90
CA ALA A 85 3.15 -0.46 13.87
C ALA A 85 3.95 -1.64 13.30
N LEU A 86 3.73 -1.96 12.02
CA LEU A 86 4.50 -3.00 11.35
C LEU A 86 5.98 -2.63 11.21
N ILE A 87 6.27 -1.36 10.92
CA ILE A 87 7.65 -0.88 10.85
C ILE A 87 8.32 -0.95 12.20
N LYS A 88 7.64 -0.53 13.28
CA LYS A 88 8.17 -0.59 14.63
C LYS A 88 8.49 -2.02 15.09
N ARG A 89 7.68 -2.99 14.66
CA ARG A 89 7.91 -4.40 14.95
C ARG A 89 8.98 -5.00 14.04
N ARG A 90 9.51 -4.23 13.09
CA ARG A 90 10.54 -4.63 12.13
C ARG A 90 10.10 -5.79 11.21
N VAL A 91 8.79 -5.91 10.98
CA VAL A 91 8.25 -6.89 10.03
C VAL A 91 7.96 -6.28 8.67
N LEU A 92 7.81 -4.94 8.61
CA LEU A 92 7.67 -4.21 7.36
C LEU A 92 8.93 -3.39 7.13
N LYS A 93 9.52 -3.56 5.95
CA LYS A 93 10.70 -2.81 5.54
C LYS A 93 10.30 -1.77 4.50
N ALA A 94 10.55 -0.50 4.80
CA ALA A 94 10.33 0.61 3.87
C ALA A 94 11.69 1.08 3.33
N GLU A 95 11.80 1.18 2.01
CA GLU A 95 13.06 1.53 1.34
C GLU A 95 12.81 2.61 0.29
N GLY A 96 13.87 3.35 -0.06
CA GLY A 96 13.83 4.34 -1.13
C GLY A 96 13.52 5.73 -0.63
N ASN A 97 12.69 6.48 -1.35
CA ASN A 97 12.34 7.85 -0.96
C ASN A 97 11.29 7.84 0.15
N LEU A 98 11.76 7.72 1.38
CA LEU A 98 10.89 7.64 2.56
C LEU A 98 10.20 8.97 2.87
N GLN A 99 10.71 10.09 2.35
CA GLN A 99 10.06 11.38 2.54
C GLN A 99 8.67 11.40 1.90
N ILE A 100 8.54 10.89 0.67
CA ILE A 100 7.25 10.77 0.00
C ILE A 100 6.31 9.87 0.81
N PHE A 101 6.81 8.72 1.26
CA PHE A 101 6.02 7.78 2.06
C PHE A 101 5.54 8.41 3.35
N MET A 102 6.45 9.01 4.12
CA MET A 102 6.14 9.57 5.44
C MET A 102 5.24 10.81 5.35
N ALA A 103 5.45 11.65 4.34
CA ALA A 103 4.63 12.84 4.14
C ALA A 103 3.18 12.50 3.79
N ASN A 104 2.95 11.32 3.23
CA ASN A 104 1.63 10.87 2.80
C ASN A 104 1.23 9.56 3.49
N LEU A 105 1.73 9.33 4.69
CA LEU A 105 1.56 8.06 5.41
C LEU A 105 0.10 7.68 5.57
N ARG A 106 -0.75 8.64 5.94
CA ARG A 106 -2.18 8.37 6.12
C ARG A 106 -2.84 7.91 4.82
N TYR A 107 -2.48 8.53 3.71
CA TYR A 107 -2.99 8.13 2.40
C TYR A 107 -2.61 6.69 2.07
N PHE A 108 -1.34 6.34 2.24
CA PHE A 108 -0.87 4.99 1.94
C PHE A 108 -1.48 3.95 2.89
N LYS A 109 -1.58 4.28 4.17
CA LYS A 109 -2.23 3.39 5.14
C LYS A 109 -3.69 3.12 4.75
N GLU A 110 -4.44 4.16 4.48
CA GLU A 110 -5.86 4.02 4.14
C GLU A 110 -6.05 3.33 2.79
N SER A 111 -5.18 3.61 1.82
CA SER A 111 -5.22 2.95 0.51
C SER A 111 -5.01 1.45 0.64
N LEU A 112 -3.97 1.03 1.34
CA LEU A 112 -3.68 -0.39 1.51
C LEU A 112 -4.70 -1.07 2.40
N ALA A 113 -5.28 -0.36 3.36
CA ALA A 113 -6.34 -0.90 4.21
C ALA A 113 -7.64 -1.18 3.45
N LYS A 114 -7.80 -0.63 2.24
CA LYS A 114 -8.95 -0.95 1.38
C LYS A 114 -9.01 -2.42 0.98
N LEU A 115 -7.91 -3.14 1.12
CA LEU A 115 -7.87 -4.58 0.82
C LEU A 115 -8.29 -5.45 2.00
N ARG A 116 -8.70 -4.85 3.13
CA ARG A 116 -9.16 -5.63 4.29
C ARG A 116 -10.40 -6.44 3.95
N VAL A 117 -10.41 -7.68 4.45
CA VAL A 117 -11.53 -8.60 4.25
C VAL A 117 -12.76 -8.08 4.99
N GLY A 118 -13.93 -8.11 4.34
CA GLY A 118 -15.18 -7.70 4.95
C GLY A 118 -15.40 -6.19 5.00
N VAL A 119 -14.46 -5.37 4.55
CA VAL A 119 -14.65 -3.94 4.44
C VAL A 119 -15.47 -3.65 3.19
N ALA A 120 -16.56 -2.91 3.32
CA ALA A 120 -17.35 -2.47 2.18
C ALA A 120 -16.52 -1.52 1.33
N ALA A 121 -16.51 -1.78 0.05
CA ALA A 121 -15.77 -0.97 -0.91
C ALA A 121 -16.41 0.41 -1.06
#